data_28afbb95310717f84892dd19b922e601
#
_entry.id   28afbb95310717f84892dd19b922e601
#
_cell.length_a   1.000
_cell.length_b   1.000
_cell.length_c   1.000
_cell.angle_alpha   90.00
_cell.angle_beta   90.00
_cell.angle_gamma   90.00
#
_symmetry.space_group_name_H-M   'P 1'
#
loop_
_entity.id
_entity.type
_entity.pdbx_description
1 polymer ?
#
loop_
_entity_poly.entity_id
_entity_poly.type
_entity_poly.pdbx_seq_one_letter_code
_entity_poly.pdbx_strand_id
1 'polypeptide(L)'
;MRLSILTDNNTFIDRYFLSEPGLSILIEDSGKKILFDCGFSDVFWHNARIMGHDLLFLDYLIFSHSHLDHTWGAEKLMREHTIAGLENMDHRRPELIAHPDSLKGVQFPPGINIGSLLGPEEMGRYYPLNLSKDPVRITEQLFFLGEIPRANDFEGRVSIGVKAGENTPDFMYDDTALAYKTEEGLIIITGCSHSGICNIVEHARSVCGENRVKSIIGGLHLQKPEREVLRKTCRFLAELELDSLYAGHCTDLDSKIALAGDNPVMEMGSGLVLEF
;
A
#
# COMPACT_ATOMS: atom_id res chain seq x y z
N MET A 1 14.82 4.82 -8.19
CA MET A 1 14.08 4.24 -7.03
C MET A 1 14.26 2.74 -7.04
N ARG A 2 14.49 2.12 -5.86
CA ARG A 2 14.47 0.66 -5.68
C ARG A 2 13.30 0.28 -4.79
N LEU A 3 12.57 -0.76 -5.18
CA LEU A 3 11.38 -1.25 -4.48
C LEU A 3 11.56 -2.73 -4.18
N SER A 4 11.32 -3.14 -2.93
CA SER A 4 11.43 -4.52 -2.46
C SER A 4 10.10 -4.93 -1.83
N ILE A 5 9.42 -5.95 -2.37
CA ILE A 5 8.21 -6.53 -1.78
C ILE A 5 8.62 -7.40 -0.60
N LEU A 6 8.37 -6.91 0.61
CA LEU A 6 8.70 -7.63 1.84
C LEU A 6 7.63 -8.67 2.18
N THR A 7 6.37 -8.38 1.88
CA THR A 7 5.22 -9.27 2.10
C THR A 7 4.19 -9.10 1.00
N ASP A 8 3.67 -10.20 0.51
CA ASP A 8 2.53 -10.35 -0.39
C ASP A 8 1.84 -11.69 -0.09
N ASN A 9 0.67 -11.92 -0.65
CA ASN A 9 -0.05 -13.20 -0.52
C ASN A 9 0.67 -14.38 -1.18
N ASN A 10 1.62 -14.11 -2.07
CA ASN A 10 2.34 -15.10 -2.86
C ASN A 10 3.84 -15.05 -2.64
N THR A 11 4.50 -16.16 -2.97
CA THR A 11 5.95 -16.28 -3.13
C THR A 11 6.28 -16.79 -4.54
N PHE A 12 7.54 -16.68 -4.94
CA PHE A 12 8.02 -17.23 -6.21
C PHE A 12 8.48 -18.68 -6.09
N ILE A 13 8.46 -19.42 -7.18
CA ILE A 13 9.02 -20.78 -7.27
C ILE A 13 10.51 -20.73 -6.90
N ASP A 14 10.93 -21.66 -6.05
CA ASP A 14 12.32 -21.79 -5.56
C ASP A 14 12.85 -20.57 -4.79
N ARG A 15 11.95 -19.72 -4.26
CA ARG A 15 12.31 -18.63 -3.33
C ARG A 15 11.76 -18.95 -1.94
N TYR A 16 12.61 -18.80 -0.93
CA TYR A 16 12.31 -19.20 0.46
C TYR A 16 11.88 -18.03 1.34
N PHE A 17 11.06 -17.15 0.79
CA PHE A 17 10.41 -16.08 1.53
C PHE A 17 9.08 -16.57 2.13
N LEU A 18 8.66 -15.95 3.22
CA LEU A 18 7.34 -16.15 3.79
C LEU A 18 6.31 -15.28 3.05
N SER A 19 5.06 -15.75 3.04
CA SER A 19 3.90 -15.00 2.55
C SER A 19 2.78 -15.05 3.59
N GLU A 20 1.93 -14.04 3.57
CA GLU A 20 0.72 -13.96 4.38
C GLU A 20 -0.34 -13.12 3.65
N PRO A 21 -1.63 -13.20 4.02
CA PRO A 21 -2.59 -12.18 3.61
C PRO A 21 -2.16 -10.82 4.15
N GLY A 22 -1.51 -10.01 3.32
CA GLY A 22 -0.96 -8.73 3.72
C GLY A 22 0.04 -8.18 2.70
N LEU A 23 0.28 -6.88 2.75
CA LEU A 23 1.23 -6.20 1.88
C LEU A 23 2.22 -5.37 2.70
N SER A 24 3.50 -5.44 2.32
CA SER A 24 4.54 -4.54 2.81
C SER A 24 5.61 -4.34 1.75
N ILE A 25 5.94 -3.10 1.48
CA ILE A 25 6.88 -2.69 0.43
C ILE A 25 7.93 -1.76 1.02
N LEU A 26 9.21 -2.12 0.90
CA LEU A 26 10.30 -1.20 1.19
C LEU A 26 10.71 -0.45 -0.07
N ILE A 27 10.75 0.87 0.03
CA ILE A 27 11.14 1.78 -1.04
C ILE A 27 12.41 2.51 -0.61
N GLU A 28 13.41 2.48 -1.46
CA GLU A 28 14.67 3.22 -1.29
C GLU A 28 14.79 4.23 -2.44
N ASP A 29 14.75 5.52 -2.09
CA ASP A 29 14.83 6.61 -3.04
C ASP A 29 15.58 7.81 -2.45
N SER A 30 16.51 8.40 -3.22
CA SER A 30 17.24 9.63 -2.83
C SER A 30 17.87 9.56 -1.44
N GLY A 31 18.37 8.37 -1.05
CA GLY A 31 18.97 8.11 0.27
C GLY A 31 17.95 7.98 1.41
N LYS A 32 16.65 7.94 1.11
CA LYS A 32 15.56 7.70 2.06
C LYS A 32 15.11 6.24 2.02
N LYS A 33 14.74 5.70 3.18
CA LYS A 33 14.11 4.39 3.35
C LYS A 33 12.67 4.58 3.82
N ILE A 34 11.73 4.12 3.04
CA ILE A 34 10.30 4.27 3.24
C ILE A 34 9.68 2.89 3.32
N LEU A 35 8.99 2.57 4.41
CA LEU A 35 8.17 1.37 4.53
C LEU A 35 6.73 1.74 4.21
N PHE A 36 6.19 1.20 3.12
CA PHE A 36 4.80 1.34 2.72
C PHE A 36 4.05 0.08 3.13
N ASP A 37 3.17 0.22 4.11
CA ASP A 37 2.47 -0.83 4.85
C ASP A 37 3.40 -1.83 5.57
N CYS A 38 2.84 -2.56 6.55
CA CYS A 38 3.57 -3.47 7.43
C CYS A 38 3.11 -4.93 7.33
N GLY A 39 2.15 -5.25 6.46
CA GLY A 39 1.53 -6.57 6.47
C GLY A 39 0.67 -6.84 7.70
N PHE A 40 0.37 -8.10 7.93
CA PHE A 40 -0.48 -8.57 9.04
C PHE A 40 0.34 -8.95 10.29
N SER A 41 1.53 -9.50 10.11
CA SER A 41 2.36 -10.03 11.21
C SER A 41 3.82 -9.55 11.13
N ASP A 42 4.76 -10.36 11.57
CA ASP A 42 6.20 -10.10 11.48
C ASP A 42 6.86 -10.67 10.21
N VAL A 43 6.09 -11.16 9.27
CA VAL A 43 6.59 -11.73 8.00
C VAL A 43 7.44 -10.72 7.23
N PHE A 44 6.99 -9.46 7.12
CA PHE A 44 7.76 -8.41 6.45
C PHE A 44 9.14 -8.20 7.08
N TRP A 45 9.21 -8.26 8.42
CA TRP A 45 10.46 -8.13 9.17
C TRP A 45 11.41 -9.30 8.92
N HIS A 46 10.87 -10.52 8.94
CA HIS A 46 11.64 -11.73 8.63
C HIS A 46 12.22 -11.66 7.22
N ASN A 47 11.40 -11.35 6.22
CA ASN A 47 11.80 -11.26 4.82
C ASN A 47 12.80 -10.12 4.58
N ALA A 48 12.61 -8.95 5.21
CA ALA A 48 13.56 -7.85 5.14
C ALA A 48 14.98 -8.28 5.58
N ARG A 49 15.09 -9.05 6.67
CA ARG A 49 16.37 -9.58 7.14
C ARG A 49 17.02 -10.54 6.14
N ILE A 50 16.25 -11.42 5.52
CA ILE A 50 16.74 -12.33 4.47
C ILE A 50 17.23 -11.52 3.26
N MET A 51 16.54 -10.44 2.91
CA MET A 51 16.90 -9.54 1.80
C MET A 51 18.07 -8.61 2.15
N GLY A 52 18.56 -8.60 3.40
CA GLY A 52 19.66 -7.75 3.87
C GLY A 52 19.25 -6.31 4.19
N HIS A 53 17.95 -6.06 4.39
CA HIS A 53 17.44 -4.75 4.79
C HIS A 53 17.39 -4.61 6.31
N ASP A 54 17.84 -3.44 6.80
CA ASP A 54 17.71 -3.03 8.19
C ASP A 54 16.58 -2.02 8.32
N LEU A 55 15.48 -2.42 8.96
CA LEU A 55 14.29 -1.62 9.18
C LEU A 55 14.36 -0.75 10.46
N LEU A 56 15.44 -0.83 11.25
CA LEU A 56 15.66 0.09 12.37
C LEU A 56 16.02 1.52 11.91
N PHE A 57 16.36 1.70 10.63
CA PHE A 57 16.78 2.98 10.07
C PHE A 57 15.84 3.49 8.97
N LEU A 58 14.53 3.36 9.18
CA LEU A 58 13.52 3.95 8.29
C LEU A 58 13.45 5.47 8.48
N ASP A 59 13.26 6.21 7.39
CA ASP A 59 12.93 7.64 7.43
C ASP A 59 11.41 7.84 7.55
N TYR A 60 10.63 7.01 6.83
CA TYR A 60 9.18 7.09 6.80
C TYR A 60 8.53 5.72 6.94
N LEU A 61 7.41 5.70 7.67
CA LEU A 61 6.41 4.64 7.66
C LEU A 61 5.15 5.24 7.04
N ILE A 62 4.58 4.58 6.03
CA ILE A 62 3.40 5.09 5.35
C ILE A 62 2.32 4.01 5.36
N PHE A 63 1.10 4.34 5.78
CA PHE A 63 -0.04 3.45 5.66
C PHE A 63 -0.91 3.84 4.48
N SER A 64 -1.23 2.85 3.66
CA SER A 64 -2.15 3.00 2.53
C SER A 64 -3.59 3.16 3.00
N HIS A 65 -3.99 2.46 4.04
CA HIS A 65 -5.31 2.50 4.67
C HIS A 65 -5.30 1.75 6.01
N SER A 66 -6.44 1.68 6.69
CA SER A 66 -6.56 1.19 8.07
C SER A 66 -6.55 -0.33 8.23
N HIS A 67 -6.78 -1.14 7.19
CA HIS A 67 -7.00 -2.57 7.34
C HIS A 67 -5.84 -3.33 7.99
N LEU A 68 -6.20 -4.39 8.67
CA LEU A 68 -5.33 -5.21 9.53
C LEU A 68 -4.12 -5.79 8.79
N ASP A 69 -4.29 -6.16 7.56
CA ASP A 69 -3.28 -6.78 6.69
C ASP A 69 -2.30 -5.76 6.05
N HIS A 70 -2.43 -4.48 6.44
CA HIS A 70 -1.52 -3.39 6.11
C HIS A 70 -0.91 -2.74 7.35
N THR A 71 -1.61 -2.79 8.50
CA THR A 71 -1.24 -2.00 9.68
C THR A 71 -0.81 -2.82 10.90
N TRP A 72 -1.26 -4.07 11.06
CA TRP A 72 -1.00 -4.83 12.29
C TRP A 72 0.46 -5.22 12.46
N GLY A 73 1.20 -5.44 11.38
CA GLY A 73 2.65 -5.66 11.44
C GLY A 73 3.44 -4.52 12.08
N ALA A 74 2.87 -3.31 12.18
CA ALA A 74 3.51 -2.18 12.87
C ALA A 74 3.82 -2.46 14.35
N GLU A 75 3.07 -3.38 14.99
CA GLU A 75 3.38 -3.84 16.37
C GLU A 75 4.80 -4.42 16.45
N LYS A 76 5.18 -5.22 15.46
CA LYS A 76 6.55 -5.75 15.36
C LYS A 76 7.58 -4.64 15.25
N LEU A 77 7.35 -3.67 14.37
CA LEU A 77 8.27 -2.55 14.18
C LEU A 77 8.41 -1.71 15.46
N MET A 78 7.31 -1.40 16.14
CA MET A 78 7.30 -0.69 17.41
C MET A 78 8.07 -1.43 18.51
N ARG A 79 7.90 -2.75 18.58
CA ARG A 79 8.62 -3.62 19.54
C ARG A 79 10.13 -3.56 19.30
N GLU A 80 10.57 -3.68 18.06
CA GLU A 80 12.00 -3.66 17.72
C GLU A 80 12.64 -2.30 18.01
N HIS A 81 11.98 -1.19 17.68
CA HIS A 81 12.44 0.16 18.03
C HIS A 81 12.50 0.36 19.55
N THR A 82 11.53 -0.20 20.30
CA THR A 82 11.55 -0.14 21.77
C THR A 82 12.73 -0.92 22.34
N ILE A 83 12.99 -2.14 21.85
CA ILE A 83 14.14 -2.96 22.26
C ILE A 83 15.44 -2.23 21.94
N ALA A 84 15.59 -1.71 20.73
CA ALA A 84 16.77 -0.95 20.33
C ALA A 84 17.03 0.23 21.27
N GLY A 85 15.99 0.98 21.65
CA GLY A 85 16.10 2.09 22.60
C GLY A 85 16.50 1.63 24.03
N LEU A 86 15.95 0.54 24.52
CA LEU A 86 16.28 -0.02 25.84
C LEU A 86 17.72 -0.57 25.91
N GLU A 87 18.19 -1.18 24.82
CA GLU A 87 19.52 -1.76 24.70
C GLU A 87 20.59 -0.73 24.21
N ASN A 88 20.23 0.54 24.07
CA ASN A 88 21.08 1.62 23.54
C ASN A 88 21.69 1.30 22.17
N MET A 89 20.96 0.61 21.31
CA MET A 89 21.33 0.37 19.93
C MET A 89 20.97 1.59 19.06
N ASP A 90 21.79 1.86 18.06
CA ASP A 90 21.46 2.90 17.09
C ASP A 90 20.18 2.53 16.32
N HIS A 91 19.26 3.45 16.23
CA HIS A 91 18.02 3.32 15.47
C HIS A 91 17.45 4.69 15.13
N ARG A 92 16.51 4.73 14.18
CA ARG A 92 15.77 5.93 13.82
C ARG A 92 14.27 5.67 13.92
N ARG A 93 13.54 6.55 14.59
CA ARG A 93 12.07 6.51 14.60
C ARG A 93 11.56 7.17 13.31
N PRO A 94 10.87 6.44 12.42
CA PRO A 94 10.32 7.03 11.20
C PRO A 94 9.20 8.02 11.50
N GLU A 95 9.02 9.01 10.62
CA GLU A 95 7.77 9.77 10.57
C GLU A 95 6.68 8.89 9.96
N LEU A 96 5.54 8.75 10.66
CA LEU A 96 4.38 8.04 10.12
C LEU A 96 3.51 9.00 9.32
N ILE A 97 3.35 8.71 8.04
CA ILE A 97 2.47 9.47 7.13
C ILE A 97 1.26 8.58 6.79
N ALA A 98 0.05 9.08 7.00
CA ALA A 98 -1.19 8.38 6.72
C ALA A 98 -2.36 9.34 6.53
N HIS A 99 -3.46 8.84 5.97
CA HIS A 99 -4.72 9.56 6.06
C HIS A 99 -5.21 9.58 7.53
N PRO A 100 -5.88 10.64 8.01
CA PRO A 100 -6.34 10.73 9.41
C PRO A 100 -7.22 9.56 9.87
N ASP A 101 -7.97 8.94 8.96
CA ASP A 101 -8.83 7.81 9.26
C ASP A 101 -8.09 6.45 9.24
N SER A 102 -6.86 6.35 8.70
CA SER A 102 -6.09 5.10 8.66
C SER A 102 -5.64 4.58 10.02
N LEU A 103 -5.73 5.40 11.07
CA LEU A 103 -5.49 4.99 12.46
C LEU A 103 -6.79 4.77 13.23
N LYS A 104 -7.91 4.56 12.55
CA LYS A 104 -9.19 4.21 13.17
C LYS A 104 -9.48 2.72 13.08
N GLY A 105 -10.22 2.22 14.05
CA GLY A 105 -10.76 0.87 13.99
C GLY A 105 -11.88 0.77 12.96
N VAL A 106 -11.97 -0.37 12.29
CA VAL A 106 -13.07 -0.74 11.40
C VAL A 106 -13.65 -2.04 11.92
N GLN A 107 -14.97 -2.08 12.14
CA GLN A 107 -15.65 -3.28 12.61
C GLN A 107 -16.27 -4.01 11.43
N PHE A 108 -15.88 -5.27 11.24
CA PHE A 108 -16.59 -6.17 10.34
C PHE A 108 -17.67 -6.92 11.14
N PRO A 109 -18.93 -6.97 10.71
CA PRO A 109 -19.99 -7.58 11.49
C PRO A 109 -19.75 -9.08 11.75
N PRO A 110 -20.03 -9.57 12.97
CA PRO A 110 -20.38 -8.87 14.20
C PRO A 110 -19.16 -8.66 15.13
N GLY A 111 -18.68 -7.41 15.24
CA GLY A 111 -17.79 -7.03 16.36
C GLY A 111 -16.32 -7.42 16.23
N ILE A 112 -15.84 -7.86 15.08
CA ILE A 112 -14.43 -8.12 14.82
C ILE A 112 -13.79 -6.84 14.30
N ASN A 113 -12.71 -6.38 14.94
CA ASN A 113 -11.92 -5.26 14.42
C ASN A 113 -11.04 -5.74 13.25
N ILE A 114 -11.19 -5.11 12.10
CA ILE A 114 -10.36 -5.31 10.92
C ILE A 114 -9.55 -4.04 10.56
N GLY A 115 -9.68 -2.97 11.33
CA GLY A 115 -8.92 -1.74 11.17
C GLY A 115 -7.67 -1.72 12.04
N SER A 116 -7.03 -0.55 12.15
CA SER A 116 -5.84 -0.35 12.96
C SER A 116 -6.04 -0.77 14.42
N LEU A 117 -4.99 -1.33 15.04
CA LEU A 117 -4.98 -1.70 16.45
C LEU A 117 -4.83 -0.49 17.37
N LEU A 118 -4.13 0.53 16.93
CA LEU A 118 -3.80 1.71 17.72
C LEU A 118 -4.37 2.96 17.06
N GLY A 119 -4.95 3.81 17.91
CA GLY A 119 -5.38 5.15 17.50
C GLY A 119 -4.23 6.15 17.37
N PRO A 120 -4.53 7.37 16.90
CA PRO A 120 -3.49 8.39 16.70
C PRO A 120 -2.74 8.76 17.99
N GLU A 121 -3.41 8.77 19.14
CA GLU A 121 -2.78 9.08 20.43
C GLU A 121 -1.74 8.03 20.82
N GLU A 122 -2.09 6.74 20.73
CA GLU A 122 -1.19 5.64 21.06
C GLU A 122 -0.03 5.56 20.06
N MET A 123 -0.33 5.66 18.77
CA MET A 123 0.69 5.61 17.71
C MET A 123 1.68 6.78 17.83
N GLY A 124 1.19 7.96 18.20
CA GLY A 124 2.00 9.17 18.41
C GLY A 124 3.00 9.08 19.56
N ARG A 125 2.88 8.09 20.47
CA ARG A 125 3.88 7.80 21.50
C ARG A 125 5.12 7.10 20.94
N TYR A 126 4.98 6.43 19.80
CA TYR A 126 6.06 5.71 19.13
C TYR A 126 6.69 6.51 17.99
N TYR A 127 5.88 7.18 17.17
CA TYR A 127 6.31 7.85 15.95
C TYR A 127 5.75 9.27 15.84
N PRO A 128 6.54 10.23 15.31
CA PRO A 128 5.98 11.49 14.85
C PRO A 128 4.90 11.23 13.79
N LEU A 129 3.73 11.89 13.91
CA LEU A 129 2.61 11.70 13.00
C LEU A 129 2.48 12.85 12.03
N ASN A 130 2.30 12.53 10.75
CA ASN A 130 1.92 13.44 9.68
C ASN A 130 0.63 12.89 9.03
N LEU A 131 -0.51 13.26 9.60
CA LEU A 131 -1.81 12.81 9.13
C LEU A 131 -2.38 13.82 8.14
N SER A 132 -2.49 13.43 6.87
CA SER A 132 -2.90 14.32 5.79
C SER A 132 -3.95 13.72 4.88
N LYS A 133 -4.94 14.52 4.50
CA LYS A 133 -5.86 14.27 3.39
C LYS A 133 -5.31 14.80 2.07
N ASP A 134 -4.41 15.75 2.15
CA ASP A 134 -3.79 16.37 0.98
C ASP A 134 -2.53 15.58 0.57
N PRO A 135 -2.11 15.68 -0.70
CA PRO A 135 -0.86 15.08 -1.15
C PRO A 135 0.35 15.60 -0.36
N VAL A 136 1.28 14.67 -0.02
CA VAL A 136 2.53 14.99 0.68
C VAL A 136 3.70 14.56 -0.19
N ARG A 137 4.65 15.47 -0.42
CA ARG A 137 5.89 15.16 -1.12
C ARG A 137 6.89 14.50 -0.18
N ILE A 138 7.26 13.26 -0.45
CA ILE A 138 8.18 12.45 0.37
C ILE A 138 9.64 12.68 -0.06
N THR A 139 9.90 12.57 -1.38
CA THR A 139 11.19 12.92 -1.99
C THR A 139 10.95 13.92 -3.14
N GLU A 140 11.97 14.22 -3.95
CA GLU A 140 11.75 15.07 -5.13
C GLU A 140 10.77 14.46 -6.13
N GLN A 141 10.68 13.13 -6.18
CA GLN A 141 9.94 12.37 -7.19
C GLN A 141 8.84 11.50 -6.60
N LEU A 142 8.83 11.22 -5.28
CA LEU A 142 7.86 10.36 -4.62
C LEU A 142 6.82 11.18 -3.85
N PHE A 143 5.54 10.89 -4.11
CA PHE A 143 4.40 11.57 -3.52
C PHE A 143 3.46 10.57 -2.84
N PHE A 144 3.04 10.87 -1.62
CA PHE A 144 1.84 10.31 -1.00
C PHE A 144 0.63 11.06 -1.55
N LEU A 145 -0.38 10.35 -2.01
CA LEU A 145 -1.47 10.98 -2.78
C LEU A 145 -2.58 11.59 -1.94
N GLY A 146 -2.65 11.27 -0.63
CA GLY A 146 -3.75 11.72 0.22
C GLY A 146 -5.07 11.02 -0.09
N GLU A 147 -6.20 11.66 0.21
CA GLU A 147 -7.54 11.13 -0.05
C GLU A 147 -7.81 11.09 -1.56
N ILE A 148 -8.18 9.92 -2.10
CA ILE A 148 -8.41 9.71 -3.52
C ILE A 148 -9.85 10.11 -3.90
N PRO A 149 -10.04 11.10 -4.78
CA PRO A 149 -11.37 11.46 -5.28
C PRO A 149 -12.01 10.30 -6.07
N ARG A 150 -13.28 10.00 -5.83
CA ARG A 150 -14.03 8.95 -6.53
C ARG A 150 -14.80 9.53 -7.71
N ALA A 151 -14.06 9.80 -8.79
CA ALA A 151 -14.55 10.53 -9.96
C ALA A 151 -15.40 9.66 -10.89
N ASN A 152 -15.10 8.35 -11.00
CA ASN A 152 -15.88 7.45 -11.84
C ASN A 152 -17.10 6.86 -11.09
N ASP A 153 -18.02 6.22 -11.82
CA ASP A 153 -19.29 5.70 -11.31
C ASP A 153 -19.25 4.20 -10.93
N PHE A 154 -18.13 3.51 -11.10
CA PHE A 154 -18.06 2.05 -10.96
C PHE A 154 -17.06 1.56 -9.91
N GLU A 155 -16.06 2.34 -9.49
CA GLU A 155 -15.11 1.97 -8.46
C GLU A 155 -15.39 2.66 -7.13
N GLY A 156 -14.90 2.05 -6.02
CA GLY A 156 -14.95 2.65 -4.69
C GLY A 156 -16.35 2.87 -4.14
N ARG A 157 -17.34 2.04 -4.54
CA ARG A 157 -18.76 2.18 -4.19
C ARG A 157 -19.24 1.18 -3.13
N VAL A 158 -18.42 0.24 -2.74
CA VAL A 158 -18.76 -0.80 -1.77
C VAL A 158 -18.16 -0.45 -0.41
N SER A 159 -18.96 -0.51 0.64
CA SER A 159 -18.46 -0.35 2.01
C SER A 159 -17.92 -1.67 2.56
N ILE A 160 -16.84 -1.59 3.36
CA ILE A 160 -16.25 -2.74 4.03
C ILE A 160 -16.33 -2.48 5.54
N GLY A 161 -17.28 -3.12 6.21
CA GLY A 161 -17.50 -2.92 7.63
C GLY A 161 -18.13 -1.58 7.98
N VAL A 162 -17.96 -1.19 9.24
CA VAL A 162 -18.45 0.07 9.82
C VAL A 162 -17.30 0.75 10.60
N LYS A 163 -17.25 2.05 10.57
CA LYS A 163 -16.27 2.83 11.35
C LYS A 163 -16.50 2.63 12.85
N ALA A 164 -15.44 2.30 13.56
CA ALA A 164 -15.53 2.09 14.99
C ALA A 164 -15.99 3.37 15.71
N GLY A 165 -17.02 3.23 16.57
CA GLY A 165 -17.58 4.34 17.34
C GLY A 165 -18.59 5.21 16.58
N GLU A 166 -18.69 5.11 15.24
CA GLU A 166 -19.60 5.94 14.44
C GLU A 166 -20.84 5.20 13.95
N ASN A 167 -20.83 3.86 13.90
CA ASN A 167 -21.89 3.00 13.36
C ASN A 167 -22.28 3.32 11.89
N THR A 168 -21.38 3.95 11.13
CA THR A 168 -21.59 4.31 9.73
C THR A 168 -20.84 3.33 8.83
N PRO A 169 -21.39 2.97 7.64
CA PRO A 169 -20.67 2.16 6.67
C PRO A 169 -19.32 2.78 6.31
N ASP A 170 -18.28 1.97 6.28
CA ASP A 170 -16.95 2.44 5.89
C ASP A 170 -16.72 2.21 4.40
N PHE A 171 -16.60 3.30 3.66
CA PHE A 171 -16.26 3.30 2.24
C PHE A 171 -14.76 3.45 1.98
N MET A 172 -13.92 3.31 3.00
CA MET A 172 -12.46 3.37 2.90
C MET A 172 -11.98 4.67 2.23
N TYR A 173 -12.44 5.83 2.74
CA TYR A 173 -11.97 7.14 2.25
C TYR A 173 -10.51 7.41 2.63
N ASP A 174 -9.96 6.63 3.54
CA ASP A 174 -8.56 6.64 3.93
C ASP A 174 -7.64 5.90 2.95
N ASP A 175 -8.19 5.15 1.98
CA ASP A 175 -7.41 4.46 0.96
C ASP A 175 -6.63 5.43 0.09
N THR A 176 -5.33 5.22 0.01
CA THR A 176 -4.38 6.05 -0.73
C THR A 176 -3.31 5.21 -1.42
N ALA A 177 -2.46 5.87 -2.18
CA ALA A 177 -1.35 5.27 -2.91
C ALA A 177 -0.14 6.20 -2.93
N LEU A 178 0.97 5.69 -3.45
CA LEU A 178 2.14 6.49 -3.77
C LEU A 178 2.29 6.64 -5.28
N ALA A 179 2.80 7.78 -5.73
CA ALA A 179 3.17 8.02 -7.11
C ALA A 179 4.63 8.47 -7.18
N TYR A 180 5.42 7.79 -8.00
CA TYR A 180 6.80 8.15 -8.28
C TYR A 180 6.91 8.68 -9.71
N LYS A 181 7.40 9.91 -9.85
CA LYS A 181 7.51 10.59 -11.14
C LYS A 181 8.88 10.37 -11.76
N THR A 182 8.92 9.76 -12.94
CA THR A 182 10.12 9.60 -13.77
C THR A 182 10.03 10.46 -15.04
N GLU A 183 11.09 10.52 -15.80
CA GLU A 183 11.10 11.16 -17.13
C GLU A 183 10.21 10.39 -18.14
N GLU A 184 9.98 9.11 -17.92
CA GLU A 184 9.21 8.23 -18.82
C GLU A 184 7.73 8.12 -18.46
N GLY A 185 7.34 8.56 -17.25
CA GLY A 185 5.97 8.50 -16.75
C GLY A 185 5.90 8.14 -15.26
N LEU A 186 4.69 7.95 -14.75
CA LEU A 186 4.43 7.63 -13.35
C LEU A 186 4.59 6.14 -13.08
N ILE A 187 5.14 5.82 -11.91
CA ILE A 187 5.06 4.52 -11.29
C ILE A 187 4.12 4.65 -10.10
N ILE A 188 3.02 3.92 -10.13
CA ILE A 188 1.98 3.98 -9.10
C ILE A 188 2.12 2.76 -8.20
N ILE A 189 2.19 2.98 -6.88
CA ILE A 189 2.35 1.94 -5.86
C ILE A 189 1.13 1.99 -4.97
N THR A 190 0.36 0.90 -4.94
CA THR A 190 -0.91 0.81 -4.23
C THR A 190 -0.85 -0.17 -3.06
N GLY A 191 -1.69 0.08 -2.03
CA GLY A 191 -2.04 -0.93 -1.03
C GLY A 191 -3.08 -1.90 -1.58
N CYS A 192 -4.36 -1.64 -1.28
CA CYS A 192 -5.50 -2.41 -1.80
C CYS A 192 -6.22 -1.77 -2.99
N SER A 193 -6.19 -0.45 -3.14
CA SER A 193 -7.01 0.29 -4.12
C SER A 193 -8.51 0.22 -3.86
N HIS A 194 -8.96 0.38 -2.62
CA HIS A 194 -10.39 0.45 -2.28
C HIS A 194 -11.11 1.63 -2.94
N SER A 195 -10.38 2.72 -3.20
CA SER A 195 -10.86 3.87 -3.97
C SER A 195 -11.05 3.56 -5.45
N GLY A 196 -10.45 2.47 -5.93
CA GLY A 196 -10.41 2.06 -7.32
C GLY A 196 -9.15 2.51 -8.05
N ILE A 197 -8.53 1.57 -8.79
CA ILE A 197 -7.27 1.85 -9.48
C ILE A 197 -7.39 2.94 -10.54
N CYS A 198 -8.52 3.04 -11.23
CA CYS A 198 -8.73 4.09 -12.23
C CYS A 198 -8.80 5.47 -11.56
N ASN A 199 -9.47 5.59 -10.41
CA ASN A 199 -9.50 6.83 -9.62
C ASN A 199 -8.10 7.20 -9.10
N ILE A 200 -7.32 6.22 -8.63
CA ILE A 200 -5.93 6.42 -8.17
C ILE A 200 -5.06 6.95 -9.30
N VAL A 201 -5.14 6.35 -10.50
CA VAL A 201 -4.38 6.79 -11.68
C VAL A 201 -4.69 8.23 -12.05
N GLU A 202 -5.97 8.58 -12.15
CA GLU A 202 -6.38 9.95 -12.51
C GLU A 202 -5.94 10.97 -11.46
N HIS A 203 -6.03 10.61 -10.17
CA HIS A 203 -5.55 11.49 -9.10
C HIS A 203 -4.02 11.64 -9.12
N ALA A 204 -3.28 10.55 -9.32
CA ALA A 204 -1.81 10.58 -9.45
C ALA A 204 -1.36 11.49 -10.61
N ARG A 205 -2.03 11.40 -11.77
CA ARG A 205 -1.79 12.29 -12.92
C ARG A 205 -1.97 13.76 -12.55
N SER A 206 -3.06 14.06 -11.85
CA SER A 206 -3.37 15.42 -11.41
C SER A 206 -2.33 15.96 -10.42
N VAL A 207 -1.96 15.16 -9.40
CA VAL A 207 -1.00 15.56 -8.35
C VAL A 207 0.40 15.77 -8.93
N CYS A 208 0.85 14.85 -9.79
CA CYS A 208 2.21 14.87 -10.33
C CYS A 208 2.35 15.74 -11.60
N GLY A 209 1.25 16.16 -12.24
CA GLY A 209 1.28 16.86 -13.51
C GLY A 209 1.95 16.04 -14.62
N GLU A 210 1.67 14.73 -14.67
CA GLU A 210 2.18 13.79 -15.68
C GLU A 210 1.07 12.83 -16.09
N ASN A 211 0.82 12.71 -17.38
CA ASN A 211 -0.28 11.90 -17.91
C ASN A 211 0.12 10.45 -18.24
N ARG A 212 1.42 10.22 -18.52
CA ARG A 212 1.92 8.89 -18.83
C ARG A 212 2.04 8.07 -17.55
N VAL A 213 1.62 6.81 -17.61
CA VAL A 213 1.79 5.85 -16.51
C VAL A 213 2.62 4.69 -17.05
N LYS A 214 3.78 4.46 -16.46
CA LYS A 214 4.74 3.44 -16.88
C LYS A 214 4.43 2.09 -16.24
N SER A 215 4.15 2.11 -14.93
CA SER A 215 3.97 0.88 -14.16
C SER A 215 2.97 1.07 -13.03
N ILE A 216 2.25 0.00 -12.67
CA ILE A 216 1.39 -0.09 -11.49
C ILE A 216 1.80 -1.32 -10.69
N ILE A 217 1.95 -1.17 -9.36
CA ILE A 217 2.45 -2.20 -8.46
C ILE A 217 1.59 -2.24 -7.20
N GLY A 218 1.07 -3.40 -6.83
CA GLY A 218 0.30 -3.59 -5.60
C GLY A 218 -1.06 -4.26 -5.81
N GLY A 219 -1.97 -4.08 -4.86
CA GLY A 219 -3.33 -4.61 -4.90
C GLY A 219 -4.27 -3.73 -5.71
N LEU A 220 -5.18 -4.37 -6.46
CA LEU A 220 -6.19 -3.68 -7.27
C LEU A 220 -7.61 -3.87 -6.73
N HIS A 221 -7.76 -4.53 -5.59
CA HIS A 221 -9.03 -4.89 -4.95
C HIS A 221 -10.02 -5.61 -5.89
N LEU A 222 -9.50 -6.44 -6.79
CA LEU A 222 -10.27 -7.24 -7.74
C LEU A 222 -10.40 -8.67 -7.23
N GLN A 223 -11.18 -8.85 -6.14
CA GLN A 223 -11.56 -10.15 -5.57
C GLN A 223 -13.02 -10.44 -5.93
N LYS A 224 -13.26 -11.32 -6.90
CA LYS A 224 -14.60 -11.63 -7.43
C LYS A 224 -15.40 -10.37 -7.78
N PRO A 225 -14.81 -9.43 -8.52
CA PRO A 225 -15.48 -8.18 -8.87
C PRO A 225 -16.72 -8.44 -9.72
N GLU A 226 -17.66 -7.50 -9.74
CA GLU A 226 -18.73 -7.51 -10.72
C GLU A 226 -18.14 -7.46 -12.13
N ARG A 227 -18.73 -8.19 -13.07
CA ARG A 227 -18.24 -8.29 -14.46
C ARG A 227 -18.02 -6.92 -15.12
N GLU A 228 -18.91 -5.99 -14.87
CA GLU A 228 -18.85 -4.65 -15.46
C GLU A 228 -17.68 -3.84 -14.87
N VAL A 229 -17.44 -3.94 -13.57
CA VAL A 229 -16.28 -3.32 -12.92
C VAL A 229 -14.99 -3.86 -13.53
N LEU A 230 -14.81 -5.18 -13.58
CA LEU A 230 -13.62 -5.80 -14.13
C LEU A 230 -13.40 -5.38 -15.61
N ARG A 231 -14.45 -5.41 -16.42
CA ARG A 231 -14.38 -5.03 -17.84
C ARG A 231 -13.96 -3.57 -18.03
N LYS A 232 -14.54 -2.63 -17.25
CA LYS A 232 -14.20 -1.21 -17.31
C LYS A 232 -12.77 -0.96 -16.85
N THR A 233 -12.34 -1.62 -15.76
CA THR A 233 -10.97 -1.52 -15.25
C THR A 233 -9.95 -2.06 -16.26
N CYS A 234 -10.17 -3.27 -16.81
CA CYS A 234 -9.29 -3.83 -17.85
C CYS A 234 -9.13 -2.87 -19.03
N ARG A 235 -10.24 -2.31 -19.53
CA ARG A 235 -10.22 -1.37 -20.65
C ARG A 235 -9.45 -0.09 -20.30
N PHE A 236 -9.70 0.50 -19.14
CA PHE A 236 -9.00 1.70 -18.69
C PHE A 236 -7.49 1.46 -18.60
N LEU A 237 -7.07 0.35 -18.00
CA LEU A 237 -5.65 0.01 -17.86
C LEU A 237 -4.99 -0.26 -19.24
N ALA A 238 -5.69 -0.89 -20.17
CA ALA A 238 -5.18 -1.11 -21.52
C ALA A 238 -4.94 0.22 -22.30
N GLU A 239 -5.77 1.23 -22.06
CA GLU A 239 -5.62 2.57 -22.66
C GLU A 239 -4.40 3.35 -22.09
N LEU A 240 -3.79 2.88 -20.97
CA LEU A 240 -2.60 3.50 -20.41
C LEU A 240 -1.30 3.10 -21.10
N GLU A 241 -1.30 2.01 -21.89
CA GLU A 241 -0.10 1.45 -22.54
C GLU A 241 1.06 1.22 -21.57
N LEU A 242 0.77 0.53 -20.46
CA LEU A 242 1.74 0.25 -19.39
C LEU A 242 2.94 -0.57 -19.89
N ASP A 243 4.14 -0.32 -19.38
CA ASP A 243 5.30 -1.21 -19.55
C ASP A 243 5.16 -2.49 -18.70
N SER A 244 4.53 -2.38 -17.52
CA SER A 244 4.33 -3.50 -16.61
C SER A 244 3.20 -3.25 -15.60
N LEU A 245 2.48 -4.33 -15.26
CA LEU A 245 1.40 -4.34 -14.26
C LEU A 245 1.68 -5.47 -13.25
N TYR A 246 2.18 -5.13 -12.06
CA TYR A 246 2.41 -6.07 -10.96
C TYR A 246 1.17 -6.13 -10.06
N ALA A 247 0.13 -6.83 -10.52
CA ALA A 247 -1.12 -7.00 -9.79
C ALA A 247 -0.98 -8.14 -8.76
N GLY A 248 -0.90 -7.80 -7.47
CA GLY A 248 -0.70 -8.72 -6.35
C GLY A 248 -1.79 -8.66 -5.30
N HIS A 249 -1.46 -9.13 -4.12
CA HIS A 249 -2.19 -9.01 -2.87
C HIS A 249 -3.69 -9.34 -3.00
N CYS A 250 -4.56 -8.34 -3.05
CA CYS A 250 -6.02 -8.46 -3.13
C CYS A 250 -6.57 -8.54 -4.58
N THR A 251 -5.77 -9.01 -5.55
CA THR A 251 -6.20 -9.28 -6.93
C THR A 251 -6.24 -10.78 -7.18
N ASP A 252 -7.42 -11.35 -7.44
CA ASP A 252 -7.58 -12.79 -7.63
C ASP A 252 -7.04 -13.29 -9.00
N LEU A 253 -6.92 -14.62 -9.14
CA LEU A 253 -6.38 -15.22 -10.34
C LEU A 253 -7.23 -14.94 -11.59
N ASP A 254 -8.55 -15.02 -11.46
CA ASP A 254 -9.46 -14.80 -12.59
C ASP A 254 -9.33 -13.35 -13.11
N SER A 255 -9.21 -12.39 -12.19
CA SER A 255 -8.97 -10.98 -12.50
C SER A 255 -7.60 -10.76 -13.15
N LYS A 256 -6.54 -11.42 -12.65
CA LYS A 256 -5.19 -11.36 -13.28
C LYS A 256 -5.21 -11.91 -14.70
N ILE A 257 -5.92 -13.03 -14.93
CA ILE A 257 -6.08 -13.62 -16.27
C ILE A 257 -6.82 -12.65 -17.21
N ALA A 258 -7.89 -12.02 -16.72
CA ALA A 258 -8.64 -11.05 -17.51
C ALA A 258 -7.78 -9.81 -17.85
N LEU A 259 -7.03 -9.29 -16.88
CA LEU A 259 -6.10 -8.16 -17.09
C LEU A 259 -5.01 -8.51 -18.10
N ALA A 260 -4.47 -9.73 -18.06
CA ALA A 260 -3.39 -10.17 -18.95
C ALA A 260 -3.81 -10.28 -20.43
N GLY A 261 -5.12 -10.20 -20.74
CA GLY A 261 -5.60 -10.16 -22.11
C GLY A 261 -5.12 -8.95 -22.90
N ASP A 262 -5.04 -7.79 -22.27
CA ASP A 262 -4.72 -6.51 -22.90
C ASP A 262 -3.63 -5.71 -22.16
N ASN A 263 -3.06 -6.26 -21.05
CA ASN A 263 -2.07 -5.57 -20.24
C ASN A 263 -0.86 -6.47 -19.98
N PRO A 264 0.35 -5.90 -19.79
CA PRO A 264 1.58 -6.64 -19.48
C PRO A 264 1.62 -7.05 -17.99
N VAL A 265 0.77 -8.01 -17.60
CA VAL A 265 0.70 -8.50 -16.22
C VAL A 265 1.94 -9.32 -15.89
N MET A 266 2.59 -8.92 -14.81
CA MET A 266 3.82 -9.53 -14.29
C MET A 266 3.53 -10.26 -12.98
N GLU A 267 4.34 -11.26 -12.66
CA GLU A 267 4.25 -11.96 -11.38
C GLU A 267 4.68 -11.05 -10.23
N MET A 268 3.91 -11.04 -9.14
CA MET A 268 4.20 -10.32 -7.90
C MET A 268 4.19 -11.30 -6.73
N GLY A 269 5.12 -11.10 -5.78
CA GLY A 269 5.21 -11.90 -4.57
C GLY A 269 6.33 -11.43 -3.65
N SER A 270 6.36 -11.96 -2.43
CA SER A 270 7.41 -11.69 -1.44
C SER A 270 8.80 -12.00 -2.01
N GLY A 271 9.73 -11.07 -1.85
CA GLY A 271 11.10 -11.17 -2.36
C GLY A 271 11.30 -10.60 -3.76
N LEU A 272 10.27 -10.02 -4.42
CA LEU A 272 10.45 -9.27 -5.67
C LEU A 272 11.23 -7.98 -5.40
N VAL A 273 12.17 -7.68 -6.29
CA VAL A 273 12.91 -6.42 -6.29
C VAL A 273 12.78 -5.77 -7.67
N LEU A 274 12.41 -4.50 -7.70
CA LEU A 274 12.28 -3.69 -8.92
C LEU A 274 13.16 -2.45 -8.80
N GLU A 275 13.71 -2.01 -9.93
CA GLU A 275 14.51 -0.77 -10.03
C GLU A 275 13.93 0.11 -11.14
N PHE A 276 13.77 1.41 -10.84
CA PHE A 276 13.18 2.40 -11.73
C PHE A 276 14.04 3.67 -11.77
#